data_c22e601bb7d912b5199ae7ce0df557e3
#
_entry.id   c22e601bb7d912b5199ae7ce0df557e3
#
_cell.length_a   1.000
_cell.length_b   1.000
_cell.length_c   1.000
_cell.angle_alpha   90.00
_cell.angle_beta   90.00
_cell.angle_gamma   90.00
#
_symmetry.space_group_name_H-M   'P 1'
#
loop_
_entity.id
_entity.type
_entity.pdbx_description
1 polymer ?
#
loop_
_entity_poly.entity_id
_entity_poly.type
_entity_poly.pdbx_seq_one_letter_code
_entity_poly.pdbx_strand_id
1 'polypeptide(L)'
;MAASGKGAKRLPRDNREQAMSVAAIMVQVDVERDCEQRVQLALDLADRFQAALIGVAGLPLRPAFATGGVVIYGEPTPHDYRMAAARFEEMGKKFCIQGQHLKQVEWRTALELPSELVAREARAADVILVGPTRTGRNVRDLVEPGAILLRAGRPVLVVPDVIGPLQLRRVVVACKDTRECRRAVRDALPFLRAAKEVLVVEIGEEDSKSEDKKNLADIGRYLVRHSVIVADEIWRRARGPVPTELLELVRAEKADLIVSGGYGHSRLGEWIFGGVTQELLASSQVCCMLSH
;
A
#
# COMPACT_ATOMS: atom_id res chain seq x y z
N MET A 1 35.45 42.84 25.47
CA MET A 1 34.99 42.25 24.21
C MET A 1 34.31 40.90 24.54
N ALA A 2 33.00 40.89 24.57
CA ALA A 2 32.19 39.72 24.96
C ALA A 2 31.75 38.99 23.69
N ALA A 3 32.09 37.72 23.55
CA ALA A 3 31.65 36.86 22.47
C ALA A 3 30.28 36.27 22.80
N SER A 4 29.28 36.67 22.01
CA SER A 4 27.90 36.21 22.07
C SER A 4 27.80 34.76 21.51
N GLY A 5 27.60 33.77 22.40
CA GLY A 5 27.25 32.42 22.04
C GLY A 5 25.80 32.35 21.56
N LYS A 6 25.57 32.12 20.26
CA LYS A 6 24.25 31.82 19.70
C LYS A 6 23.83 30.42 20.17
N GLY A 7 22.90 30.39 21.13
CA GLY A 7 22.25 29.15 21.56
C GLY A 7 21.47 28.54 20.41
N ALA A 8 21.80 27.31 20.04
CA ALA A 8 21.01 26.49 19.12
C ALA A 8 19.62 26.28 19.73
N LYS A 9 18.57 26.84 19.12
CA LYS A 9 17.18 26.58 19.46
C LYS A 9 16.92 25.07 19.23
N ARG A 10 16.81 24.33 20.33
CA ARG A 10 16.25 22.96 20.26
C ARG A 10 14.79 23.10 19.82
N LEU A 11 14.48 22.52 18.64
CA LEU A 11 13.09 22.36 18.21
C LEU A 11 12.34 21.54 19.27
N PRO A 12 11.06 21.85 19.56
CA PRO A 12 10.25 21.11 20.51
C PRO A 12 10.21 19.62 20.12
N ARG A 13 10.23 18.72 21.11
CA ARG A 13 10.15 17.25 20.90
C ARG A 13 8.91 16.85 20.09
N ASP A 14 7.85 17.60 20.17
CA ASP A 14 6.57 17.41 19.48
C ASP A 14 6.71 17.40 17.93
N ASN A 15 7.58 18.23 17.36
CA ASN A 15 7.80 18.27 15.91
C ASN A 15 8.56 17.06 15.33
N ARG A 16 9.24 16.26 16.17
CA ARG A 16 9.93 15.04 15.69
C ARG A 16 9.00 13.84 15.63
N GLU A 17 7.98 13.78 16.45
CA GLU A 17 6.95 12.74 16.40
C GLU A 17 5.98 12.98 15.22
N GLN A 18 5.64 14.23 14.93
CA GLN A 18 4.82 14.58 13.77
C GLN A 18 5.52 14.34 12.43
N ALA A 19 6.85 14.46 12.34
CA ALA A 19 7.61 14.28 11.09
C ALA A 19 7.63 12.84 10.55
N MET A 20 7.06 11.84 11.26
CA MET A 20 6.98 10.44 10.87
C MET A 20 5.59 9.83 11.16
N SER A 21 4.54 10.65 11.16
CA SER A 21 3.14 10.23 11.23
C SER A 21 2.55 10.13 9.83
N VAL A 22 1.54 9.27 9.66
CA VAL A 22 0.70 9.27 8.47
C VAL A 22 -0.27 10.45 8.61
N ALA A 23 -0.14 11.45 7.76
CA ALA A 23 -0.99 12.65 7.78
C ALA A 23 -2.20 12.54 6.84
N ALA A 24 -2.07 11.76 5.76
CA ALA A 24 -3.13 11.54 4.79
C ALA A 24 -3.11 10.12 4.23
N ILE A 25 -4.26 9.48 4.24
CA ILE A 25 -4.51 8.14 3.69
C ILE A 25 -5.42 8.27 2.48
N MET A 26 -5.02 7.68 1.36
CA MET A 26 -5.84 7.57 0.18
C MET A 26 -6.40 6.17 0.06
N VAL A 27 -7.68 6.04 -0.27
CA VAL A 27 -8.32 4.77 -0.60
C VAL A 27 -8.95 4.81 -1.98
N GLN A 28 -8.59 3.84 -2.80
CA GLN A 28 -9.26 3.61 -4.07
C GLN A 28 -10.61 2.96 -3.80
N VAL A 29 -11.66 3.56 -4.36
CA VAL A 29 -13.05 3.10 -4.25
C VAL A 29 -13.51 2.59 -5.61
N ASP A 30 -13.93 1.33 -5.67
CA ASP A 30 -14.45 0.74 -6.89
C ASP A 30 -15.87 1.24 -7.18
N VAL A 31 -16.13 1.66 -8.42
CA VAL A 31 -17.45 2.15 -8.83
C VAL A 31 -18.43 0.99 -9.05
N GLU A 32 -17.95 -0.15 -9.52
CA GLU A 32 -18.79 -1.28 -9.94
C GLU A 32 -18.73 -2.48 -9.00
N ARG A 33 -17.83 -2.47 -8.03
CA ARG A 33 -17.57 -3.61 -7.15
C ARG A 33 -17.65 -3.22 -5.69
N ASP A 34 -17.96 -4.20 -4.87
CA ASP A 34 -17.89 -4.03 -3.44
C ASP A 34 -16.42 -3.87 -2.98
N CYS A 35 -16.18 -2.83 -2.23
CA CYS A 35 -14.90 -2.52 -1.60
C CYS A 35 -15.10 -2.03 -0.14
N GLU A 36 -16.23 -2.38 0.46
CA GLU A 36 -16.64 -1.85 1.77
C GLU A 36 -15.61 -2.16 2.86
N GLN A 37 -15.06 -3.38 2.87
CA GLN A 37 -14.03 -3.76 3.86
C GLN A 37 -12.74 -2.94 3.70
N ARG A 38 -12.34 -2.62 2.47
CA ARG A 38 -11.19 -1.75 2.21
C ARG A 38 -11.45 -0.31 2.65
N VAL A 39 -12.64 0.21 2.39
CA VAL A 39 -13.06 1.53 2.85
C VAL A 39 -13.10 1.57 4.37
N GLN A 40 -13.67 0.55 5.02
CA GLN A 40 -13.70 0.44 6.48
C GLN A 40 -12.28 0.41 7.07
N LEU A 41 -11.39 -0.38 6.48
CA LEU A 41 -9.98 -0.40 6.90
C LEU A 41 -9.31 0.97 6.77
N ALA A 42 -9.61 1.71 5.71
CA ALA A 42 -9.08 3.05 5.52
C ALA A 42 -9.60 4.05 6.58
N LEU A 43 -10.89 3.94 6.93
CA LEU A 43 -11.49 4.71 8.02
C LEU A 43 -10.82 4.40 9.37
N ASP A 44 -10.65 3.12 9.70
CA ASP A 44 -10.02 2.67 10.95
C ASP A 44 -8.56 3.16 11.05
N LEU A 45 -7.81 3.10 9.95
CA LEU A 45 -6.44 3.59 9.89
C LEU A 45 -6.37 5.13 9.98
N ALA A 46 -7.29 5.83 9.31
CA ALA A 46 -7.37 7.28 9.37
C ALA A 46 -7.68 7.77 10.80
N ASP A 47 -8.60 7.11 11.50
CA ASP A 47 -8.88 7.40 12.90
C ASP A 47 -7.67 7.08 13.79
N ARG A 48 -7.07 5.89 13.64
CA ARG A 48 -5.92 5.46 14.43
C ARG A 48 -4.72 6.40 14.32
N PHE A 49 -4.42 6.88 13.09
CA PHE A 49 -3.30 7.80 12.84
C PHE A 49 -3.71 9.28 12.93
N GLN A 50 -4.99 9.57 13.16
CA GLN A 50 -5.54 10.93 13.14
C GLN A 50 -5.25 11.65 11.80
N ALA A 51 -5.29 10.87 10.70
CA ALA A 51 -4.98 11.27 9.35
C ALA A 51 -6.21 11.79 8.60
N ALA A 52 -5.99 12.62 7.58
CA ALA A 52 -7.01 12.91 6.58
C ALA A 52 -7.30 11.66 5.74
N LEU A 53 -8.57 11.47 5.33
CA LEU A 53 -8.98 10.38 4.45
C LEU A 53 -9.40 10.93 3.09
N ILE A 54 -8.81 10.38 2.02
CA ILE A 54 -9.08 10.77 0.64
C ILE A 54 -9.63 9.57 -0.11
N GLY A 55 -10.92 9.59 -0.45
CA GLY A 55 -11.54 8.62 -1.34
C GLY A 55 -11.32 8.99 -2.80
N VAL A 56 -10.92 8.03 -3.62
CA VAL A 56 -10.65 8.25 -5.05
C VAL A 56 -11.38 7.21 -5.89
N ALA A 57 -12.24 7.65 -6.82
CA ALA A 57 -12.98 6.78 -7.73
C ALA A 57 -12.83 7.23 -9.19
N GLY A 58 -12.30 6.36 -10.03
CA GLY A 58 -12.19 6.55 -11.48
C GLY A 58 -13.19 5.67 -12.23
N LEU A 59 -13.77 6.20 -13.30
CA LEU A 59 -14.66 5.47 -14.18
C LEU A 59 -14.42 5.91 -15.65
N PRO A 60 -13.75 5.09 -16.48
CA PRO A 60 -13.61 5.42 -17.89
C PRO A 60 -14.93 5.22 -18.62
N LEU A 61 -15.46 6.29 -19.23
CA LEU A 61 -16.65 6.19 -20.07
C LEU A 61 -16.27 5.59 -21.43
N ARG A 62 -16.63 4.33 -21.64
CA ARG A 62 -16.50 3.64 -22.93
C ARG A 62 -17.68 2.72 -23.12
N PRO A 63 -18.81 3.26 -23.61
CA PRO A 63 -19.96 2.43 -23.93
C PRO A 63 -19.53 1.38 -24.97
N ALA A 64 -19.78 0.11 -24.63
CA ALA A 64 -19.46 -1.01 -25.50
C ALA A 64 -20.76 -1.63 -26.02
N PHE A 65 -20.85 -1.80 -27.32
CA PHE A 65 -21.97 -2.47 -28.00
C PHE A 65 -21.47 -3.78 -28.56
N ALA A 66 -22.16 -4.88 -28.25
CA ALA A 66 -21.88 -6.18 -28.84
C ALA A 66 -22.80 -6.40 -30.04
N THR A 67 -22.23 -6.52 -31.23
CA THR A 67 -22.97 -6.85 -32.45
C THR A 67 -22.22 -7.95 -33.20
N GLY A 68 -22.89 -9.09 -33.43
CA GLY A 68 -22.33 -10.21 -34.19
C GLY A 68 -21.04 -10.82 -33.59
N GLY A 69 -20.87 -10.78 -32.28
CA GLY A 69 -19.64 -11.29 -31.58
C GLY A 69 -18.46 -10.32 -31.58
N VAL A 70 -18.64 -9.10 -32.11
CA VAL A 70 -17.64 -8.01 -32.10
C VAL A 70 -18.06 -6.97 -31.06
N VAL A 71 -17.10 -6.56 -30.21
CA VAL A 71 -17.31 -5.45 -29.28
C VAL A 71 -16.87 -4.15 -29.97
N ILE A 72 -17.83 -3.26 -30.19
CA ILE A 72 -17.58 -1.94 -30.76
C ILE A 72 -17.67 -0.92 -29.61
N TYR A 73 -16.65 -0.08 -29.46
CA TYR A 73 -16.68 1.03 -28.53
C TYR A 73 -17.26 2.28 -29.22
N GLY A 74 -18.34 2.81 -28.65
CA GLY A 74 -18.95 4.06 -29.10
C GLY A 74 -18.39 5.27 -28.34
N GLU A 75 -18.75 6.45 -28.79
CA GLU A 75 -18.51 7.68 -28.04
C GLU A 75 -19.55 7.78 -26.89
N PRO A 76 -19.13 8.26 -25.68
CA PRO A 76 -20.03 8.47 -24.58
C PRO A 76 -21.12 9.51 -24.92
N THR A 77 -22.35 9.20 -24.57
CA THR A 77 -23.48 10.09 -24.75
C THR A 77 -23.65 11.05 -23.55
N PRO A 78 -24.40 12.16 -23.72
CA PRO A 78 -24.76 13.00 -22.56
C PRO A 78 -25.48 12.26 -21.45
N HIS A 79 -26.13 11.15 -21.75
CA HIS A 79 -26.76 10.26 -20.76
C HIS A 79 -25.68 9.55 -19.91
N ASP A 80 -24.65 9.00 -20.53
CA ASP A 80 -23.56 8.28 -19.83
C ASP A 80 -22.82 9.22 -18.87
N TYR A 81 -22.57 10.46 -19.28
CA TYR A 81 -21.97 11.48 -18.41
C TYR A 81 -22.85 11.79 -17.19
N ARG A 82 -24.17 11.94 -17.37
CA ARG A 82 -25.10 12.19 -16.25
C ARG A 82 -25.16 11.02 -15.29
N MET A 83 -25.20 9.79 -15.82
CA MET A 83 -25.23 8.58 -14.99
C MET A 83 -23.96 8.43 -14.16
N ALA A 84 -22.79 8.66 -14.76
CA ALA A 84 -21.52 8.62 -14.04
C ALA A 84 -21.43 9.70 -12.95
N ALA A 85 -21.85 10.93 -13.26
CA ALA A 85 -21.89 12.03 -12.29
C ALA A 85 -22.79 11.72 -11.09
N ALA A 86 -24.02 11.23 -11.35
CA ALA A 86 -24.96 10.84 -10.30
C ALA A 86 -24.40 9.74 -9.41
N ARG A 87 -23.73 8.73 -10.01
CA ARG A 87 -23.10 7.64 -9.27
C ARG A 87 -21.93 8.14 -8.39
N PHE A 88 -21.06 9.00 -8.92
CA PHE A 88 -20.00 9.62 -8.14
C PHE A 88 -20.53 10.45 -6.97
N GLU A 89 -21.61 11.18 -7.18
CA GLU A 89 -22.26 11.97 -6.12
C GLU A 89 -22.83 11.08 -5.02
N GLU A 90 -23.54 10.01 -5.37
CA GLU A 90 -24.08 9.04 -4.42
C GLU A 90 -22.98 8.38 -3.58
N MET A 91 -21.92 7.89 -4.27
CA MET A 91 -20.76 7.27 -3.60
C MET A 91 -20.05 8.26 -2.67
N GLY A 92 -19.86 9.50 -3.12
CA GLY A 92 -19.23 10.55 -2.33
C GLY A 92 -20.03 10.88 -1.07
N LYS A 93 -21.35 10.97 -1.18
CA LYS A 93 -22.24 11.17 -0.02
C LYS A 93 -22.09 10.02 0.99
N LYS A 94 -22.14 8.75 0.51
CA LYS A 94 -21.95 7.57 1.37
C LYS A 94 -20.57 7.62 2.06
N PHE A 95 -19.50 7.87 1.30
CA PHE A 95 -18.14 7.94 1.80
C PHE A 95 -17.94 9.04 2.86
N CYS A 96 -18.44 10.25 2.61
CA CYS A 96 -18.35 11.35 3.55
C CYS A 96 -19.16 11.09 4.84
N ILE A 97 -20.32 10.44 4.73
CA ILE A 97 -21.14 10.05 5.90
C ILE A 97 -20.37 9.01 6.74
N GLN A 98 -19.77 8.00 6.11
CA GLN A 98 -18.97 6.99 6.81
C GLN A 98 -17.78 7.63 7.55
N GLY A 99 -17.13 8.63 6.96
CA GLY A 99 -15.98 9.32 7.52
C GLY A 99 -16.30 10.55 8.38
N GLN A 100 -17.57 10.85 8.70
CA GLN A 100 -17.98 12.08 9.40
C GLN A 100 -17.32 12.30 10.78
N HIS A 101 -16.81 11.23 11.40
CA HIS A 101 -16.09 11.27 12.67
C HIS A 101 -14.62 11.65 12.53
N LEU A 102 -14.06 11.61 11.30
CA LEU A 102 -12.68 11.98 11.03
C LEU A 102 -12.53 13.50 10.92
N LYS A 103 -11.32 14.00 11.18
CA LYS A 103 -11.02 15.43 11.11
C LYS A 103 -11.18 16.00 9.71
N GLN A 104 -10.84 15.23 8.69
CA GLN A 104 -10.87 15.66 7.29
C GLN A 104 -11.16 14.46 6.39
N VAL A 105 -12.16 14.61 5.52
CA VAL A 105 -12.53 13.63 4.49
C VAL A 105 -12.65 14.36 3.16
N GLU A 106 -12.03 13.80 2.14
CA GLU A 106 -12.07 14.31 0.77
C GLU A 106 -12.59 13.23 -0.17
N TRP A 107 -13.32 13.64 -1.20
CA TRP A 107 -13.79 12.76 -2.26
C TRP A 107 -13.36 13.31 -3.62
N ARG A 108 -12.63 12.49 -4.39
CA ARG A 108 -12.08 12.87 -5.69
C ARG A 108 -12.50 11.86 -6.75
N THR A 109 -12.95 12.36 -7.90
CA THR A 109 -13.43 11.52 -9.01
C THR A 109 -12.95 12.04 -10.36
N ALA A 110 -12.81 11.14 -11.32
CA ALA A 110 -12.59 11.50 -12.70
C ALA A 110 -13.11 10.40 -13.65
N LEU A 111 -13.43 10.81 -14.88
CA LEU A 111 -13.85 9.91 -15.96
C LEU A 111 -12.64 9.34 -16.69
N GLU A 112 -11.76 8.65 -15.94
CA GLU A 112 -10.52 8.06 -16.44
C GLU A 112 -10.23 6.73 -15.77
N LEU A 113 -9.18 6.03 -16.22
CA LEU A 113 -8.78 4.76 -15.64
C LEU A 113 -8.45 4.92 -14.15
N PRO A 114 -8.98 4.05 -13.27
CA PRO A 114 -8.77 4.14 -11.82
C PRO A 114 -7.28 4.18 -11.43
N SER A 115 -6.43 3.36 -12.06
CA SER A 115 -4.99 3.32 -11.76
C SER A 115 -4.27 4.63 -12.11
N GLU A 116 -4.67 5.29 -13.21
CA GLU A 116 -4.12 6.58 -13.63
C GLU A 116 -4.51 7.68 -12.64
N LEU A 117 -5.79 7.72 -12.28
CA LEU A 117 -6.30 8.68 -11.32
C LEU A 117 -5.61 8.54 -9.96
N VAL A 118 -5.55 7.33 -9.42
CA VAL A 118 -4.91 7.06 -8.12
C VAL A 118 -3.43 7.46 -8.15
N ALA A 119 -2.69 7.07 -9.19
CA ALA A 119 -1.28 7.43 -9.31
C ALA A 119 -1.07 8.95 -9.41
N ARG A 120 -1.95 9.68 -10.09
CA ARG A 120 -1.91 11.14 -10.19
C ARG A 120 -2.25 11.81 -8.85
N GLU A 121 -3.29 11.35 -8.17
CA GLU A 121 -3.73 11.91 -6.89
C GLU A 121 -2.82 11.54 -5.71
N ALA A 122 -1.95 10.53 -5.86
CA ALA A 122 -0.98 10.08 -4.87
C ALA A 122 -0.13 11.19 -4.23
N ARG A 123 0.04 12.33 -4.93
CA ARG A 123 0.75 13.51 -4.42
C ARG A 123 0.17 14.06 -3.11
N ALA A 124 -1.10 13.75 -2.82
CA ALA A 124 -1.82 14.26 -1.65
C ALA A 124 -1.85 13.27 -0.47
N ALA A 125 -1.21 12.12 -0.58
CA ALA A 125 -1.28 11.08 0.44
C ALA A 125 0.10 10.56 0.84
N ASP A 126 0.17 9.98 2.04
CA ASP A 126 1.36 9.31 2.54
C ASP A 126 1.32 7.80 2.27
N VAL A 127 0.12 7.22 2.20
CA VAL A 127 -0.13 5.82 1.87
C VAL A 127 -1.40 5.67 1.05
N ILE A 128 -1.39 4.70 0.14
CA ILE A 128 -2.49 4.44 -0.80
C ILE A 128 -3.03 3.03 -0.56
N LEU A 129 -4.32 2.90 -0.24
CA LEU A 129 -5.00 1.62 -0.11
C LEU A 129 -5.67 1.24 -1.43
N VAL A 130 -5.37 0.03 -1.92
CA VAL A 130 -5.94 -0.54 -3.15
C VAL A 130 -6.37 -1.99 -2.94
N GLY A 131 -7.24 -2.50 -3.79
CA GLY A 131 -7.57 -3.93 -3.83
C GLY A 131 -6.44 -4.77 -4.45
N PRO A 132 -6.52 -6.11 -4.39
CA PRO A 132 -5.54 -7.00 -5.01
C PRO A 132 -5.63 -6.96 -6.54
N THR A 133 -4.56 -7.43 -7.20
CA THR A 133 -4.58 -7.66 -8.65
C THR A 133 -5.66 -8.68 -9.00
N ARG A 134 -6.47 -8.36 -9.98
CA ARG A 134 -7.57 -9.21 -10.42
C ARG A 134 -7.40 -9.59 -11.88
N THR A 135 -7.79 -10.81 -12.21
CA THR A 135 -7.92 -11.30 -13.58
C THR A 135 -9.40 -11.23 -13.99
N GLY A 136 -9.71 -10.76 -15.19
CA GLY A 136 -11.10 -10.70 -15.66
C GLY A 136 -11.25 -10.12 -17.05
N ARG A 137 -12.47 -10.23 -17.61
CA ARG A 137 -12.77 -9.84 -19.00
C ARG A 137 -12.63 -8.33 -19.27
N ASN A 138 -12.78 -7.47 -18.25
CA ASN A 138 -12.67 -6.02 -18.38
C ASN A 138 -11.41 -5.50 -17.64
N VAL A 139 -10.24 -5.85 -18.14
CA VAL A 139 -8.95 -5.45 -17.56
C VAL A 139 -8.82 -3.92 -17.40
N ARG A 140 -9.55 -3.15 -18.21
CA ARG A 140 -9.48 -1.68 -18.20
C ARG A 140 -10.21 -1.02 -17.03
N ASP A 141 -11.16 -1.72 -16.42
CA ASP A 141 -11.93 -1.21 -15.27
C ASP A 141 -11.29 -1.63 -13.95
N LEU A 142 -10.23 -2.41 -14.01
CA LEU A 142 -9.53 -2.93 -12.85
C LEU A 142 -8.43 -1.97 -12.42
N VAL A 143 -8.32 -1.83 -11.12
CA VAL A 143 -7.14 -1.23 -10.51
C VAL A 143 -6.00 -2.23 -10.62
N GLU A 144 -4.87 -1.76 -11.15
CA GLU A 144 -3.64 -2.53 -11.16
C GLU A 144 -2.68 -2.02 -10.09
N PRO A 145 -2.61 -2.69 -8.93
CA PRO A 145 -1.76 -2.26 -7.81
C PRO A 145 -0.29 -2.11 -8.21
N GLY A 146 0.19 -2.99 -9.11
CA GLY A 146 1.55 -2.93 -9.62
C GLY A 146 1.86 -1.67 -10.41
N ALA A 147 0.93 -1.23 -11.26
CA ALA A 147 1.08 0.01 -12.01
C ALA A 147 1.08 1.24 -11.09
N ILE A 148 0.22 1.23 -10.07
CA ILE A 148 0.18 2.29 -9.06
C ILE A 148 1.49 2.32 -8.28
N LEU A 149 1.99 1.17 -7.81
CA LEU A 149 3.24 1.04 -7.07
C LEU A 149 4.43 1.66 -7.81
N LEU A 150 4.52 1.43 -9.13
CA LEU A 150 5.60 1.96 -9.97
C LEU A 150 5.48 3.46 -10.23
N ARG A 151 4.28 4.04 -10.20
CA ARG A 151 4.02 5.42 -10.67
C ARG A 151 3.67 6.40 -9.57
N ALA A 152 3.14 5.93 -8.46
CA ALA A 152 2.65 6.80 -7.39
C ALA A 152 3.76 7.49 -6.58
N GLY A 153 4.96 6.87 -6.48
CA GLY A 153 6.04 7.36 -5.62
C GLY A 153 5.66 7.38 -4.14
N ARG A 154 4.67 6.59 -3.75
CA ARG A 154 4.14 6.42 -2.40
C ARG A 154 3.98 4.93 -2.08
N PRO A 155 4.06 4.53 -0.81
CA PRO A 155 3.78 3.16 -0.42
C PRO A 155 2.32 2.79 -0.73
N VAL A 156 2.14 1.58 -1.24
CA VAL A 156 0.85 1.01 -1.57
C VAL A 156 0.52 -0.10 -0.60
N LEU A 157 -0.60 0.03 0.11
CA LEU A 157 -1.17 -1.00 0.96
C LEU A 157 -2.23 -1.78 0.16
N VAL A 158 -1.88 -2.99 -0.25
CA VAL A 158 -2.82 -3.90 -0.91
C VAL A 158 -3.67 -4.57 0.14
N VAL A 159 -4.98 -4.40 0.03
CA VAL A 159 -5.97 -4.89 0.99
C VAL A 159 -6.71 -6.06 0.37
N PRO A 160 -6.67 -7.26 0.96
CA PRO A 160 -7.47 -8.41 0.51
C PRO A 160 -8.97 -8.11 0.50
N ASP A 161 -9.73 -8.84 -0.34
CA ASP A 161 -11.19 -8.63 -0.43
C ASP A 161 -11.92 -9.00 0.87
N VAL A 162 -11.41 -10.00 1.56
CA VAL A 162 -11.95 -10.45 2.85
C VAL A 162 -10.90 -10.22 3.91
N ILE A 163 -11.13 -9.22 4.75
CA ILE A 163 -10.20 -8.87 5.82
C ILE A 163 -10.96 -8.34 7.03
N GLY A 164 -10.47 -8.67 8.22
CA GLY A 164 -10.88 -8.03 9.46
C GLY A 164 -10.07 -6.75 9.74
N PRO A 165 -10.30 -6.10 10.89
CA PRO A 165 -9.54 -4.94 11.31
C PRO A 165 -8.03 -5.23 11.38
N LEU A 166 -7.20 -4.35 10.83
CA LEU A 166 -5.74 -4.47 10.89
C LEU A 166 -5.23 -4.10 12.30
N GLN A 167 -4.98 -5.13 13.09
CA GLN A 167 -4.61 -4.98 14.50
C GLN A 167 -3.15 -4.57 14.71
N LEU A 168 -2.28 -4.79 13.74
CA LEU A 168 -0.82 -4.62 13.84
C LEU A 168 -0.25 -5.40 15.05
N ARG A 169 -0.69 -6.65 15.23
CA ARG A 169 -0.18 -7.51 16.30
C ARG A 169 1.21 -7.99 15.97
N ARG A 170 1.39 -8.53 14.78
CA ARG A 170 2.67 -9.00 14.27
C ARG A 170 2.83 -8.59 12.81
N VAL A 171 3.93 -7.93 12.52
CA VAL A 171 4.27 -7.47 11.17
C VAL A 171 5.49 -8.21 10.68
N VAL A 172 5.44 -8.76 9.48
CA VAL A 172 6.58 -9.37 8.80
C VAL A 172 7.18 -8.34 7.85
N VAL A 173 8.43 -7.99 8.07
CA VAL A 173 9.24 -7.19 7.16
C VAL A 173 10.07 -8.15 6.31
N ALA A 174 9.59 -8.41 5.08
CA ALA A 174 10.25 -9.29 4.13
C ALA A 174 11.33 -8.50 3.37
N CYS A 175 12.59 -8.75 3.72
CA CYS A 175 13.72 -7.99 3.23
C CYS A 175 14.61 -8.83 2.30
N LYS A 176 15.12 -8.17 1.28
CA LYS A 176 16.30 -8.52 0.53
C LYS A 176 17.14 -7.24 0.43
N ASP A 177 18.46 -7.32 0.35
CA ASP A 177 19.29 -6.10 0.31
C ASP A 177 19.11 -5.34 -1.01
N THR A 178 18.03 -4.58 -1.10
CA THR A 178 17.67 -3.73 -2.23
C THR A 178 17.24 -2.34 -1.75
N ARG A 179 17.30 -1.37 -2.63
CA ARG A 179 16.83 0.00 -2.34
C ARG A 179 15.33 0.03 -2.03
N GLU A 180 14.55 -0.82 -2.70
CA GLU A 180 13.10 -0.93 -2.53
C GLU A 180 12.75 -1.46 -1.13
N CYS A 181 13.51 -2.45 -0.62
CA CYS A 181 13.35 -2.92 0.76
C CYS A 181 13.65 -1.81 1.76
N ARG A 182 14.79 -1.10 1.60
CA ARG A 182 15.13 0.03 2.48
C ARG A 182 14.08 1.13 2.46
N ARG A 183 13.49 1.38 1.30
CA ARG A 183 12.40 2.34 1.14
C ARG A 183 11.13 1.87 1.82
N ALA A 184 10.72 0.62 1.60
CA ALA A 184 9.54 0.02 2.24
C ALA A 184 9.65 0.03 3.78
N VAL A 185 10.80 -0.32 4.33
CA VAL A 185 11.08 -0.24 5.77
C VAL A 185 10.88 1.18 6.29
N ARG A 186 11.41 2.19 5.58
CA ARG A 186 11.26 3.59 5.97
C ARG A 186 9.81 4.07 5.89
N ASP A 187 9.14 3.78 4.80
CA ASP A 187 7.76 4.22 4.55
C ASP A 187 6.78 3.55 5.53
N ALA A 188 7.08 2.32 5.96
CA ALA A 188 6.27 1.56 6.91
C ALA A 188 6.50 1.95 8.38
N LEU A 189 7.46 2.81 8.73
CA LEU A 189 7.80 3.12 10.13
C LEU A 189 6.59 3.50 11.01
N PRO A 190 5.59 4.28 10.54
CA PRO A 190 4.41 4.57 11.34
C PRO A 190 3.64 3.31 11.75
N PHE A 191 3.49 2.35 10.82
CA PHE A 191 2.83 1.07 11.05
C PHE A 191 3.66 0.15 11.94
N LEU A 192 4.98 0.08 11.70
CA LEU A 192 5.91 -0.74 12.46
C LEU A 192 6.03 -0.28 13.93
N ARG A 193 5.96 1.02 14.19
CA ARG A 193 5.92 1.57 15.56
C ARG A 193 4.61 1.26 16.28
N ALA A 194 3.51 1.20 15.54
CA ALA A 194 2.20 0.86 16.08
C ALA A 194 2.03 -0.66 16.26
N ALA A 195 2.93 -1.47 15.71
CA ALA A 195 2.92 -2.92 15.83
C ALA A 195 3.34 -3.37 17.24
N LYS A 196 2.76 -4.49 17.71
CA LYS A 196 3.21 -5.11 18.96
C LYS A 196 4.55 -5.80 18.81
N GLU A 197 4.76 -6.45 17.66
CA GLU A 197 5.95 -7.21 17.34
C GLU A 197 6.25 -7.11 15.84
N VAL A 198 7.53 -7.05 15.51
CA VAL A 198 8.03 -7.05 14.12
C VAL A 198 9.02 -8.18 13.94
N LEU A 199 8.83 -8.99 12.90
CA LEU A 199 9.78 -10.00 12.45
C LEU A 199 10.47 -9.48 11.20
N VAL A 200 11.81 -9.47 11.20
CA VAL A 200 12.60 -9.15 10.00
C VAL A 200 13.01 -10.47 9.36
N VAL A 201 12.60 -10.68 8.11
CA VAL A 201 12.71 -11.98 7.45
C VAL A 201 13.41 -11.86 6.11
N GLU A 202 14.35 -12.72 5.84
CA GLU A 202 14.92 -12.96 4.52
C GLU A 202 14.78 -14.43 4.16
N ILE A 203 14.27 -14.71 2.96
CA ILE A 203 14.16 -16.06 2.40
C ILE A 203 15.05 -16.10 1.16
N GLY A 204 16.13 -16.88 1.25
CA GLY A 204 17.11 -17.06 0.18
C GLY A 204 17.03 -18.44 -0.48
N GLU A 205 17.41 -18.53 -1.76
CA GLU A 205 17.46 -19.79 -2.51
C GLU A 205 18.70 -20.62 -2.18
N GLU A 206 19.79 -19.95 -1.81
CA GLU A 206 21.06 -20.56 -1.43
C GLU A 206 21.24 -20.55 0.09
N ASP A 207 22.31 -21.18 0.60
CA ASP A 207 22.67 -21.08 2.01
C ASP A 207 23.06 -19.64 2.37
N SER A 208 22.69 -19.21 3.60
CA SER A 208 22.97 -17.83 4.02
C SER A 208 24.45 -17.52 3.97
N LYS A 209 24.78 -16.42 3.32
CA LYS A 209 26.11 -15.82 3.41
C LYS A 209 26.20 -15.03 4.71
N SER A 210 27.42 -14.82 5.22
CA SER A 210 27.61 -13.97 6.42
C SER A 210 27.06 -12.55 6.21
N GLU A 211 27.00 -12.10 4.98
CA GLU A 211 26.48 -10.80 4.56
C GLU A 211 24.97 -10.70 4.72
N ASP A 212 24.21 -11.75 4.40
CA ASP A 212 22.73 -11.79 4.56
C ASP A 212 22.35 -11.63 6.04
N LYS A 213 23.04 -12.33 6.95
CA LYS A 213 22.81 -12.20 8.39
C LYS A 213 23.17 -10.80 8.90
N LYS A 214 24.23 -10.21 8.37
CA LYS A 214 24.62 -8.84 8.70
C LYS A 214 23.58 -7.84 8.22
N ASN A 215 23.04 -8.03 7.01
CA ASN A 215 21.97 -7.18 6.48
C ASN A 215 20.71 -7.22 7.36
N LEU A 216 20.24 -8.42 7.76
CA LEU A 216 19.10 -8.56 8.68
C LEU A 216 19.35 -7.82 9.99
N ALA A 217 20.54 -8.03 10.61
CA ALA A 217 20.90 -7.39 11.86
C ALA A 217 21.01 -5.85 11.72
N ASP A 218 21.44 -5.33 10.57
CA ASP A 218 21.47 -3.89 10.32
C ASP A 218 20.08 -3.29 10.22
N ILE A 219 19.15 -4.00 9.57
CA ILE A 219 17.75 -3.62 9.49
C ILE A 219 17.09 -3.67 10.86
N GLY A 220 17.32 -4.74 11.64
CA GLY A 220 16.83 -4.85 13.00
C GLY A 220 17.29 -3.68 13.88
N ARG A 221 18.61 -3.37 13.86
CA ARG A 221 19.16 -2.21 14.57
C ARG A 221 18.58 -0.88 14.09
N TYR A 222 18.35 -0.72 12.79
CA TYR A 222 17.68 0.46 12.24
C TYR A 222 16.28 0.63 12.83
N LEU A 223 15.49 -0.44 12.84
CA LEU A 223 14.12 -0.44 13.37
C LEU A 223 14.12 -0.11 14.87
N VAL A 224 14.99 -0.71 15.67
CA VAL A 224 15.13 -0.42 17.11
C VAL A 224 15.47 1.05 17.36
N ARG A 225 16.36 1.67 16.54
CA ARG A 225 16.64 3.10 16.64
C ARG A 225 15.43 3.98 16.35
N HIS A 226 14.44 3.45 15.64
CA HIS A 226 13.17 4.10 15.35
C HIS A 226 12.04 3.69 16.31
N SER A 227 12.37 3.12 17.47
CA SER A 227 11.43 2.70 18.51
C SER A 227 10.45 1.60 18.06
N VAL A 228 10.87 0.74 17.15
CA VAL A 228 10.13 -0.46 16.72
C VAL A 228 10.54 -1.64 17.59
N ILE A 229 9.58 -2.46 18.03
CA ILE A 229 9.82 -3.68 18.79
C ILE A 229 10.11 -4.82 17.82
N VAL A 230 11.38 -5.12 17.61
CA VAL A 230 11.83 -6.27 16.80
C VAL A 230 11.85 -7.50 17.67
N ALA A 231 11.02 -8.48 17.33
CA ALA A 231 10.92 -9.74 18.08
C ALA A 231 11.96 -10.77 17.62
N ASP A 232 12.24 -10.83 16.31
CA ASP A 232 13.22 -11.76 15.76
C ASP A 232 13.74 -11.31 14.39
N GLU A 233 14.92 -11.82 14.03
CA GLU A 233 15.59 -11.66 12.74
C GLU A 233 15.81 -13.06 12.13
N ILE A 234 14.99 -13.41 11.14
CA ILE A 234 14.90 -14.77 10.60
C ILE A 234 15.49 -14.82 9.21
N TRP A 235 16.57 -15.57 9.06
CA TRP A 235 17.00 -16.02 7.76
C TRP A 235 16.53 -17.46 7.54
N ARG A 236 15.92 -17.74 6.38
CA ARG A 236 15.44 -19.07 6.03
C ARG A 236 15.85 -19.44 4.60
N ARG A 237 16.36 -20.67 4.43
CA ARG A 237 16.55 -21.24 3.09
C ARG A 237 15.19 -21.66 2.53
N ALA A 238 14.86 -21.22 1.31
CA ALA A 238 13.70 -21.65 0.60
C ALA A 238 13.77 -23.15 0.26
N ARG A 239 12.70 -23.88 0.50
CA ARG A 239 12.50 -25.28 0.10
C ARG A 239 11.65 -25.40 -1.15
N GLY A 240 11.02 -24.31 -1.55
CA GLY A 240 10.14 -24.15 -2.69
C GLY A 240 10.16 -22.71 -3.20
N PRO A 241 9.16 -22.25 -3.95
CA PRO A 241 9.05 -20.88 -4.41
C PRO A 241 9.04 -19.89 -3.22
N VAL A 242 9.94 -18.90 -3.24
CA VAL A 242 10.08 -17.90 -2.17
C VAL A 242 8.75 -17.23 -1.78
N PRO A 243 7.85 -16.86 -2.73
CA PRO A 243 6.55 -16.29 -2.38
C PRO A 243 5.71 -17.21 -1.49
N THR A 244 5.65 -18.50 -1.83
CA THR A 244 4.91 -19.52 -1.08
C THR A 244 5.44 -19.66 0.33
N GLU A 245 6.76 -19.80 0.46
CA GLU A 245 7.45 -19.90 1.77
C GLU A 245 7.20 -18.65 2.65
N LEU A 246 7.16 -17.46 2.04
CA LEU A 246 6.86 -16.22 2.75
C LEU A 246 5.43 -16.22 3.28
N LEU A 247 4.45 -16.58 2.44
CA LEU A 247 3.05 -16.63 2.84
C LEU A 247 2.78 -17.71 3.90
N GLU A 248 3.48 -18.87 3.82
CA GLU A 248 3.42 -19.92 4.86
C GLU A 248 3.99 -19.41 6.19
N LEU A 249 5.13 -18.72 6.16
CA LEU A 249 5.71 -18.11 7.36
C LEU A 249 4.75 -17.08 7.96
N VAL A 250 4.21 -16.18 7.16
CA VAL A 250 3.24 -15.16 7.60
C VAL A 250 2.02 -15.80 8.28
N ARG A 251 1.52 -16.91 7.71
CA ARG A 251 0.42 -17.68 8.29
C ARG A 251 0.80 -18.36 9.60
N ALA A 252 1.97 -19.01 9.65
CA ALA A 252 2.49 -19.68 10.85
C ALA A 252 2.69 -18.69 12.01
N GLU A 253 3.23 -17.52 11.70
CA GLU A 253 3.48 -16.44 12.65
C GLU A 253 2.22 -15.63 13.00
N LYS A 254 1.08 -15.90 12.34
CA LYS A 254 -0.19 -15.16 12.49
C LYS A 254 0.00 -13.65 12.31
N ALA A 255 0.88 -13.27 11.40
CA ALA A 255 1.11 -11.88 11.07
C ALA A 255 -0.09 -11.31 10.29
N ASP A 256 -0.40 -10.05 10.54
CA ASP A 256 -1.54 -9.35 9.95
C ASP A 256 -1.12 -8.27 8.93
N LEU A 257 0.18 -8.03 8.79
CA LEU A 257 0.75 -7.15 7.77
C LEU A 257 2.09 -7.70 7.26
N ILE A 258 2.29 -7.64 5.95
CA ILE A 258 3.60 -7.81 5.29
C ILE A 258 4.10 -6.45 4.83
N VAL A 259 5.37 -6.15 5.07
CA VAL A 259 6.08 -5.00 4.50
C VAL A 259 7.18 -5.53 3.59
N SER A 260 7.22 -5.12 2.33
CA SER A 260 8.23 -5.56 1.37
C SER A 260 8.55 -4.49 0.34
N GLY A 261 9.76 -4.54 -0.21
CA GLY A 261 10.06 -3.83 -1.45
C GLY A 261 9.34 -4.46 -2.63
N GLY A 262 8.91 -3.65 -3.57
CA GLY A 262 8.29 -4.11 -4.81
C GLY A 262 9.20 -3.91 -6.01
N TYR A 263 9.28 -4.89 -6.92
CA TYR A 263 10.02 -4.84 -8.19
C TYR A 263 11.53 -4.54 -8.08
N GLY A 264 12.21 -4.99 -7.03
CA GLY A 264 13.62 -4.75 -6.77
C GLY A 264 14.62 -5.50 -7.65
N HIS A 265 14.19 -6.32 -8.59
CA HIS A 265 15.04 -7.03 -9.54
C HIS A 265 14.74 -6.62 -10.97
N SER A 266 15.26 -5.46 -11.41
CA SER A 266 15.40 -5.17 -12.83
C SER A 266 16.67 -5.85 -13.34
N ARG A 267 16.58 -7.01 -13.99
CA ARG A 267 17.52 -7.34 -15.05
C ARG A 267 17.22 -6.36 -16.19
N LEU A 268 18.22 -5.59 -16.56
CA LEU A 268 18.18 -4.58 -17.60
C LEU A 268 17.30 -5.02 -18.80
N GLY A 269 16.20 -4.30 -19.05
CA GLY A 269 15.50 -4.27 -20.32
C GLY A 269 14.22 -5.08 -20.47
N GLU A 270 13.85 -5.98 -19.55
CA GLU A 270 12.56 -6.66 -19.60
C GLU A 270 11.78 -6.41 -18.32
N TRP A 271 10.47 -6.10 -18.45
CA TRP A 271 9.51 -5.93 -17.37
C TRP A 271 9.23 -7.29 -16.71
N ILE A 272 10.24 -7.89 -16.07
CA ILE A 272 10.07 -9.14 -15.33
C ILE A 272 9.62 -8.76 -13.93
N PHE A 273 8.32 -8.84 -13.72
CA PHE A 273 7.71 -8.72 -12.41
C PHE A 273 8.28 -9.79 -11.47
N GLY A 274 8.94 -9.39 -10.40
CA GLY A 274 9.47 -10.35 -9.42
C GLY A 274 8.33 -11.23 -8.86
N GLY A 275 8.51 -12.55 -8.87
CA GLY A 275 7.46 -13.50 -8.47
C GLY A 275 6.88 -13.22 -7.09
N VAL A 276 7.69 -12.75 -6.13
CA VAL A 276 7.21 -12.36 -4.78
C VAL A 276 6.24 -11.19 -4.86
N THR A 277 6.58 -10.13 -5.61
CA THR A 277 5.71 -8.96 -5.73
C THR A 277 4.38 -9.32 -6.38
N GLN A 278 4.40 -10.10 -7.47
CA GLN A 278 3.17 -10.53 -8.13
C GLN A 278 2.27 -11.35 -7.21
N GLU A 279 2.84 -12.30 -6.48
CA GLU A 279 2.09 -13.14 -5.56
C GLU A 279 1.49 -12.33 -4.42
N LEU A 280 2.24 -11.39 -3.82
CA LEU A 280 1.73 -10.51 -2.78
C LEU A 280 0.61 -9.60 -3.27
N LEU A 281 0.70 -9.12 -4.52
CA LEU A 281 -0.32 -8.28 -5.13
C LEU A 281 -1.61 -9.03 -5.48
N ALA A 282 -1.54 -10.34 -5.74
CA ALA A 282 -2.66 -11.13 -6.25
C ALA A 282 -3.29 -12.05 -5.20
N SER A 283 -2.49 -12.67 -4.36
CA SER A 283 -2.90 -13.87 -3.60
C SER A 283 -2.74 -13.74 -2.09
N SER A 284 -2.23 -12.62 -1.58
CA SER A 284 -2.06 -12.45 -0.14
C SER A 284 -3.41 -12.43 0.58
N GLN A 285 -3.48 -13.17 1.70
CA GLN A 285 -4.65 -13.19 2.60
C GLN A 285 -4.54 -12.17 3.74
N VAL A 286 -3.43 -11.45 3.81
CA VAL A 286 -3.17 -10.36 4.76
C VAL A 286 -2.78 -9.11 3.99
N CYS A 287 -2.90 -7.96 4.63
CA CYS A 287 -2.45 -6.70 4.05
C CYS A 287 -0.98 -6.75 3.65
N CYS A 288 -0.65 -6.18 2.49
CA CYS A 288 0.73 -6.08 2.00
C CYS A 288 1.07 -4.62 1.70
N MET A 289 2.02 -4.06 2.44
CA MET A 289 2.55 -2.72 2.20
C MET A 289 3.83 -2.82 1.36
N LEU A 290 3.80 -2.20 0.19
CA LEU A 290 4.86 -2.27 -0.80
C LEU A 290 5.36 -0.87 -1.15
N SER A 291 6.69 -0.73 -1.33
CA SER A 291 7.32 0.50 -1.87
C SER A 291 8.30 0.17 -3.00
N HIS A 292 8.41 1.07 -3.96
CA HIS A 292 9.33 0.93 -5.11
C HIS A 292 10.32 2.10 -5.16
#